data_8ec9e2827563048665ade73e05ef2ed2
#
_entry.id   8ec9e2827563048665ade73e05ef2ed2
#
_cell.length_a   1.000
_cell.length_b   1.000
_cell.length_c   1.000
_cell.angle_alpha   90.00
_cell.angle_beta   90.00
_cell.angle_gamma   90.00
#
_symmetry.space_group_name_H-M   'P 1'
#
loop_
_entity.id
_entity.type
_entity.pdbx_description
1 polymer ?
#
loop_
_entity_poly.entity_id
_entity_poly.type
_entity_poly.pdbx_seq_one_letter_code
_entity_poly.pdbx_strand_id
1 'polypeptide(L)'
;GIPTICPMDEHGQYTSEITPWAGRHVFEANTDIIKALKEMGVVIRHDSYNHSYPHCWRCSEPLVYRAVSSWFVETTKLKDRMLELNQEINWVPEHTKDGSFGKWLENVRDWAISRNRFWGAPIPVWKSTDPNYPRLDVYGSLDELERDFGVRVDDFHRPTIDQLTRPNPDDPTGKSMMVRVPEVLDCWFESGSMPFAQVHYPFENSDWFDTHSPGDYIVEYSGQTRGWFYTLHVLSTALFDRPAFKTAVSHGIVLGSDGQKMSKSLRNYPDVNEVFDRDGSDAMRWFLLSSPILRGGTMSVTEQGIREGVRQVLLPMWNTYYFFTLYALRDSLALVAGATKEQVLEALAVELAEGESP
;
A
#
# COMPACT_ATOMS: atom_id res chain seq x y z
N GLY A 1 -8.71 -34.54 -7.56
CA GLY A 1 -7.78 -33.92 -6.61
C GLY A 1 -8.02 -34.41 -5.18
N ILE A 2 -7.10 -34.14 -4.29
CA ILE A 2 -7.30 -34.43 -2.85
C ILE A 2 -8.28 -33.39 -2.30
N PRO A 3 -9.35 -33.79 -1.59
CA PRO A 3 -10.28 -32.82 -1.02
C PRO A 3 -9.59 -31.93 0.03
N THR A 4 -9.95 -30.65 0.06
CA THR A 4 -9.45 -29.75 1.09
C THR A 4 -10.24 -30.02 2.37
N ILE A 5 -9.55 -30.48 3.41
CA ILE A 5 -10.11 -30.72 4.73
C ILE A 5 -9.51 -29.69 5.70
N CYS A 6 -10.35 -29.06 6.52
CA CYS A 6 -9.91 -28.14 7.57
C CYS A 6 -10.36 -28.68 8.94
N PRO A 7 -9.58 -29.59 9.56
CA PRO A 7 -9.95 -30.25 10.80
C PRO A 7 -9.71 -29.39 12.05
N MET A 8 -9.70 -28.09 11.90
CA MET A 8 -9.39 -27.12 12.94
C MET A 8 -10.44 -25.99 12.94
N ASP A 9 -10.93 -25.64 14.13
CA ASP A 9 -11.86 -24.55 14.34
C ASP A 9 -11.16 -23.15 14.37
N GLU A 10 -11.92 -22.11 14.66
CA GLU A 10 -11.43 -20.73 14.74
C GLU A 10 -10.52 -20.45 15.94
N HIS A 11 -10.53 -21.30 16.94
CA HIS A 11 -9.68 -21.22 18.14
C HIS A 11 -8.39 -22.04 18.01
N GLY A 12 -8.15 -22.65 16.85
CA GLY A 12 -6.98 -23.50 16.63
C GLY A 12 -7.09 -24.89 17.27
N GLN A 13 -8.32 -25.35 17.60
CA GLN A 13 -8.57 -26.66 18.21
C GLN A 13 -9.03 -27.64 17.14
N TYR A 14 -8.62 -28.90 17.28
CA TYR A 14 -9.10 -29.95 16.38
C TYR A 14 -10.61 -30.18 16.55
N THR A 15 -11.29 -30.28 15.41
CA THR A 15 -12.73 -30.63 15.35
C THR A 15 -12.95 -32.11 15.60
N SER A 16 -14.22 -32.52 15.68
CA SER A 16 -14.62 -33.93 15.79
C SER A 16 -14.18 -34.81 14.63
N GLU A 17 -13.75 -34.24 13.52
CA GLU A 17 -13.17 -34.99 12.40
C GLU A 17 -11.88 -35.71 12.78
N ILE A 18 -11.13 -35.15 13.76
CA ILE A 18 -9.93 -35.78 14.32
C ILE A 18 -10.23 -36.26 15.74
N THR A 19 -11.08 -37.24 15.82
CA THR A 19 -11.66 -37.77 17.11
C THR A 19 -10.65 -37.95 18.24
N PRO A 20 -9.42 -38.50 18.05
CA PRO A 20 -8.50 -38.71 19.17
C PRO A 20 -7.99 -37.43 19.83
N TRP A 21 -8.03 -36.30 19.10
CA TRP A 21 -7.52 -35.01 19.57
C TRP A 21 -8.55 -33.88 19.50
N ALA A 22 -9.83 -34.20 19.30
CA ALA A 22 -10.92 -33.23 19.25
C ALA A 22 -10.92 -32.32 20.49
N GLY A 23 -11.05 -31.01 20.28
CA GLY A 23 -11.03 -30.00 21.35
C GLY A 23 -9.63 -29.65 21.88
N ARG A 24 -8.56 -30.29 21.40
CA ARG A 24 -7.19 -29.93 21.79
C ARG A 24 -6.59 -28.94 20.80
N HIS A 25 -5.82 -27.98 21.31
CA HIS A 25 -5.09 -27.03 20.46
C HIS A 25 -4.03 -27.74 19.62
N VAL A 26 -3.91 -27.36 18.35
CA VAL A 26 -3.05 -28.07 17.36
C VAL A 26 -1.59 -28.17 17.78
N PHE A 27 -1.02 -27.14 18.40
CA PHE A 27 0.36 -27.18 18.90
C PHE A 27 0.55 -28.10 20.08
N GLU A 28 -0.46 -28.24 20.96
CA GLU A 28 -0.41 -29.13 22.12
C GLU A 28 -0.51 -30.61 21.72
N ALA A 29 -1.25 -30.90 20.65
CA ALA A 29 -1.46 -32.24 20.17
C ALA A 29 -0.28 -32.81 19.37
N ASN A 30 0.65 -31.99 18.89
CA ASN A 30 1.74 -32.40 17.99
C ASN A 30 2.54 -33.59 18.48
N THR A 31 2.95 -33.59 19.74
CA THR A 31 3.77 -34.68 20.33
C THR A 31 3.03 -36.01 20.33
N ASP A 32 1.75 -36.00 20.73
CA ASP A 32 0.92 -37.21 20.80
C ASP A 32 0.58 -37.72 19.41
N ILE A 33 0.34 -36.83 18.45
CA ILE A 33 0.14 -37.21 17.05
C ILE A 33 1.39 -37.92 16.48
N ILE A 34 2.56 -37.33 16.70
CA ILE A 34 3.83 -37.96 16.26
C ILE A 34 4.03 -39.33 16.87
N LYS A 35 3.70 -39.50 18.18
CA LYS A 35 3.77 -40.77 18.87
C LYS A 35 2.83 -41.81 18.24
N ALA A 36 1.56 -41.44 18.06
CA ALA A 36 0.54 -42.31 17.46
C ALA A 36 0.94 -42.72 16.01
N LEU A 37 1.44 -41.80 15.19
CA LEU A 37 1.90 -42.12 13.85
C LEU A 37 3.10 -43.07 13.84
N LYS A 38 4.01 -42.95 14.80
CA LYS A 38 5.11 -43.92 14.99
C LYS A 38 4.58 -45.30 15.36
N GLU A 39 3.63 -45.39 16.30
CA GLU A 39 2.97 -46.63 16.69
C GLU A 39 2.23 -47.30 15.52
N MET A 40 1.66 -46.50 14.60
CA MET A 40 1.04 -47.01 13.39
C MET A 40 2.07 -47.45 12.31
N GLY A 41 3.35 -47.18 12.49
CA GLY A 41 4.42 -47.57 11.56
C GLY A 41 4.46 -46.77 10.26
N VAL A 42 3.80 -45.57 10.20
CA VAL A 42 3.70 -44.74 9.01
C VAL A 42 4.73 -43.58 8.95
N VAL A 43 5.51 -43.40 10.02
CA VAL A 43 6.54 -42.36 10.09
C VAL A 43 7.82 -42.86 9.47
N ILE A 44 8.24 -42.26 8.35
CA ILE A 44 9.52 -42.59 7.66
C ILE A 44 10.69 -41.99 8.43
N ARG A 45 10.57 -40.70 8.85
CA ARG A 45 11.62 -39.97 9.55
C ARG A 45 11.01 -38.86 10.42
N HIS A 46 11.60 -38.62 11.59
CA HIS A 46 11.25 -37.52 12.48
C HIS A 46 12.52 -36.89 13.04
N ASP A 47 12.76 -35.62 12.72
CA ASP A 47 13.88 -34.84 13.22
C ASP A 47 13.38 -33.45 13.68
N SER A 48 14.16 -32.82 14.55
CA SER A 48 13.96 -31.44 14.95
C SER A 48 15.04 -30.55 14.30
N TYR A 49 14.66 -29.40 13.78
CA TYR A 49 15.59 -28.41 13.27
C TYR A 49 15.08 -26.99 13.54
N ASN A 50 16.01 -26.05 13.68
CA ASN A 50 15.67 -24.65 13.85
C ASN A 50 15.41 -23.99 12.49
N HIS A 51 14.28 -23.34 12.35
CA HIS A 51 13.91 -22.56 11.15
C HIS A 51 13.08 -21.35 11.52
N SER A 52 12.99 -20.37 10.60
CA SER A 52 12.09 -19.25 10.74
C SER A 52 10.65 -19.72 10.70
N TYR A 53 9.81 -19.23 11.64
CA TYR A 53 8.40 -19.51 11.69
C TYR A 53 7.59 -18.21 11.79
N PRO A 54 6.47 -18.06 11.07
CA PRO A 54 5.68 -16.84 11.13
C PRO A 54 4.97 -16.69 12.46
N HIS A 55 5.12 -15.50 13.06
CA HIS A 55 4.45 -15.11 14.30
C HIS A 55 3.55 -13.90 14.08
N CYS A 56 2.52 -13.76 14.89
CA CYS A 56 1.67 -12.58 14.90
C CYS A 56 2.49 -11.35 15.27
N TRP A 57 2.46 -10.32 14.43
CA TRP A 57 3.22 -9.09 14.67
C TRP A 57 2.74 -8.29 15.90
N ARG A 58 1.55 -8.62 16.44
CA ARG A 58 0.96 -7.92 17.57
C ARG A 58 1.18 -8.65 18.90
N CYS A 59 0.92 -9.97 18.97
CA CYS A 59 1.03 -10.75 20.21
C CYS A 59 2.23 -11.71 20.21
N SER A 60 2.98 -11.79 19.11
CA SER A 60 4.14 -12.69 18.93
C SER A 60 3.83 -14.19 19.05
N GLU A 61 2.56 -14.58 19.05
CA GLU A 61 2.17 -15.99 19.04
C GLU A 61 2.39 -16.62 17.65
N PRO A 62 2.75 -17.91 17.57
CA PRO A 62 2.95 -18.59 16.31
C PRO A 62 1.63 -18.70 15.53
N LEU A 63 1.72 -18.50 14.20
CA LEU A 63 0.57 -18.58 13.30
C LEU A 63 0.29 -20.03 12.91
N VAL A 64 -0.96 -20.33 12.57
CA VAL A 64 -1.39 -21.61 12.01
C VAL A 64 -1.92 -21.40 10.59
N TYR A 65 -1.69 -22.39 9.70
CA TYR A 65 -2.28 -22.41 8.39
C TYR A 65 -3.65 -23.07 8.46
N ARG A 66 -4.67 -22.35 7.99
CA ARG A 66 -6.05 -22.82 7.97
C ARG A 66 -6.69 -22.55 6.61
N ALA A 67 -7.40 -23.54 6.06
CA ALA A 67 -8.23 -23.33 4.90
C ALA A 67 -9.50 -22.54 5.30
N VAL A 68 -9.73 -21.41 4.66
CA VAL A 68 -10.89 -20.55 4.89
C VAL A 68 -11.52 -20.16 3.56
N SER A 69 -12.84 -19.96 3.56
CA SER A 69 -13.52 -19.34 2.42
C SER A 69 -12.96 -17.94 2.18
N SER A 70 -12.70 -17.61 0.93
CA SER A 70 -12.15 -16.30 0.57
C SER A 70 -12.73 -15.84 -0.77
N TRP A 71 -12.81 -14.51 -0.93
CA TRP A 71 -13.18 -13.86 -2.17
C TRP A 71 -11.93 -13.52 -2.95
N PHE A 72 -11.97 -13.74 -4.27
CA PHE A 72 -10.81 -13.53 -5.15
C PHE A 72 -11.18 -12.65 -6.33
N VAL A 73 -10.23 -11.82 -6.74
CA VAL A 73 -10.19 -11.27 -8.10
C VAL A 73 -9.38 -12.24 -8.95
N GLU A 74 -9.94 -12.71 -10.06
CA GLU A 74 -9.28 -13.64 -10.98
C GLU A 74 -8.24 -12.90 -11.86
N THR A 75 -7.19 -12.40 -11.19
CA THR A 75 -6.14 -11.58 -11.80
C THR A 75 -5.38 -12.31 -12.88
N THR A 76 -5.39 -13.65 -12.85
CA THR A 76 -4.79 -14.48 -13.90
C THR A 76 -5.43 -14.26 -15.27
N LYS A 77 -6.70 -13.87 -15.34
CA LYS A 77 -7.37 -13.50 -16.59
C LYS A 77 -6.94 -12.14 -17.15
N LEU A 78 -6.43 -11.27 -16.29
CA LEU A 78 -5.97 -9.92 -16.65
C LEU A 78 -4.47 -9.89 -16.99
N LYS A 79 -3.75 -10.99 -16.80
CA LYS A 79 -2.30 -11.08 -16.86
C LYS A 79 -1.73 -10.46 -18.14
N ASP A 80 -2.18 -10.92 -19.29
CA ASP A 80 -1.62 -10.49 -20.57
C ASP A 80 -1.87 -8.99 -20.79
N ARG A 81 -3.06 -8.51 -20.44
CA ARG A 81 -3.38 -7.09 -20.55
C ARG A 81 -2.59 -6.24 -19.58
N MET A 82 -2.37 -6.70 -18.35
CA MET A 82 -1.49 -6.01 -17.40
C MET A 82 -0.04 -5.90 -17.91
N LEU A 83 0.46 -6.94 -18.56
CA LEU A 83 1.79 -6.92 -19.15
C LEU A 83 1.90 -5.92 -20.32
N GLU A 84 0.89 -5.87 -21.20
CA GLU A 84 0.82 -4.89 -22.27
C GLU A 84 0.81 -3.45 -21.74
N LEU A 85 -0.11 -3.16 -20.82
CA LEU A 85 -0.25 -1.83 -20.21
C LEU A 85 0.98 -1.41 -19.40
N ASN A 86 1.70 -2.35 -18.80
CA ASN A 86 2.97 -2.06 -18.14
C ASN A 86 4.02 -1.48 -19.09
N GLN A 87 3.97 -1.82 -20.39
CA GLN A 87 4.92 -1.28 -21.36
C GLN A 87 4.71 0.21 -21.62
N GLU A 88 3.51 0.75 -21.38
CA GLU A 88 3.17 2.16 -21.50
C GLU A 88 3.71 3.01 -20.34
N ILE A 89 4.07 2.37 -19.21
CA ILE A 89 4.55 3.06 -18.01
C ILE A 89 6.03 3.41 -18.14
N ASN A 90 6.38 4.65 -17.86
CA ASN A 90 7.76 5.11 -17.73
C ASN A 90 8.30 4.76 -16.33
N TRP A 91 9.07 3.69 -16.23
CA TRP A 91 9.67 3.25 -14.96
C TRP A 91 11.04 3.88 -14.72
N VAL A 92 11.26 4.35 -13.51
CA VAL A 92 12.56 4.83 -13.03
C VAL A 92 12.93 4.05 -11.75
N PRO A 93 13.98 3.20 -11.78
CA PRO A 93 14.82 2.85 -12.93
C PRO A 93 14.09 1.96 -13.95
N GLU A 94 14.45 2.08 -15.22
CA GLU A 94 13.80 1.39 -16.35
C GLU A 94 13.75 -0.13 -16.18
N HIS A 95 14.80 -0.73 -15.63
CA HIS A 95 14.86 -2.18 -15.41
C HIS A 95 13.75 -2.74 -14.49
N THR A 96 13.03 -1.89 -13.76
CA THR A 96 11.86 -2.29 -12.95
C THR A 96 10.74 -2.79 -13.84
N LYS A 97 10.56 -2.22 -15.03
CA LYS A 97 9.51 -2.55 -16.01
C LYS A 97 9.44 -4.05 -16.30
N ASP A 98 10.53 -4.63 -16.79
CA ASP A 98 10.61 -6.03 -17.17
C ASP A 98 11.27 -6.90 -16.06
N GLY A 99 11.85 -6.25 -15.06
CA GLY A 99 12.48 -6.88 -13.91
C GLY A 99 11.49 -7.19 -12.80
N SER A 100 11.58 -6.45 -11.68
CA SER A 100 10.79 -6.79 -10.48
C SER A 100 9.28 -6.70 -10.68
N PHE A 101 8.79 -5.72 -11.44
CA PHE A 101 7.36 -5.57 -11.70
C PHE A 101 6.88 -6.49 -12.82
N GLY A 102 7.53 -6.50 -13.98
CA GLY A 102 7.14 -7.36 -15.10
C GLY A 102 7.15 -8.85 -14.72
N LYS A 103 8.21 -9.31 -14.06
CA LYS A 103 8.29 -10.70 -13.58
C LYS A 103 7.24 -11.05 -12.52
N TRP A 104 6.82 -10.08 -11.73
CA TRP A 104 5.70 -10.27 -10.81
C TRP A 104 4.40 -10.48 -11.58
N LEU A 105 4.13 -9.67 -12.61
CA LEU A 105 2.95 -9.81 -13.47
C LEU A 105 2.96 -11.13 -14.26
N GLU A 106 4.11 -11.57 -14.78
CA GLU A 106 4.25 -12.86 -15.46
C GLU A 106 3.83 -14.05 -14.59
N ASN A 107 4.07 -13.96 -13.28
CA ASN A 107 3.80 -15.00 -12.30
C ASN A 107 2.59 -14.66 -11.40
N VAL A 108 1.71 -13.80 -11.86
CA VAL A 108 0.54 -13.36 -11.09
C VAL A 108 -0.34 -14.56 -10.71
N ARG A 109 -0.90 -14.50 -9.52
CA ARG A 109 -1.91 -15.44 -8.99
C ARG A 109 -3.16 -14.66 -8.65
N ASP A 110 -4.29 -15.36 -8.61
CA ASP A 110 -5.55 -14.74 -8.20
C ASP A 110 -5.42 -14.10 -6.82
N TRP A 111 -5.94 -12.88 -6.73
CA TRP A 111 -5.78 -12.04 -5.56
C TRP A 111 -6.91 -12.25 -4.56
N ALA A 112 -6.59 -12.80 -3.39
CA ALA A 112 -7.53 -12.92 -2.29
C ALA A 112 -7.79 -11.53 -1.67
N ILE A 113 -8.99 -11.01 -1.90
CA ILE A 113 -9.39 -9.65 -1.48
C ILE A 113 -10.17 -9.60 -0.17
N SER A 114 -10.53 -10.73 0.40
CA SER A 114 -11.26 -10.80 1.67
C SER A 114 -10.34 -10.97 2.88
N ARG A 115 -10.74 -10.40 4.02
CA ARG A 115 -10.06 -10.55 5.31
C ARG A 115 -11.07 -10.86 6.41
N ASN A 116 -10.72 -11.81 7.28
CA ASN A 116 -11.48 -12.15 8.48
C ASN A 116 -11.15 -11.17 9.60
N ARG A 117 -11.71 -9.97 9.51
CA ARG A 117 -11.53 -8.89 10.48
C ARG A 117 -12.87 -8.25 10.78
N PHE A 118 -13.00 -7.72 11.99
CA PHE A 118 -14.21 -7.00 12.36
C PHE A 118 -14.28 -5.64 11.66
N TRP A 119 -13.18 -4.87 11.69
CA TRP A 119 -13.12 -3.53 11.13
C TRP A 119 -12.42 -3.47 9.78
N GLY A 120 -13.02 -2.78 8.84
CA GLY A 120 -12.56 -2.55 7.47
C GLY A 120 -13.74 -2.24 6.55
N ALA A 121 -13.50 -2.01 5.27
CA ALA A 121 -14.55 -1.84 4.27
C ALA A 121 -15.30 -3.16 4.07
N PRO A 122 -16.58 -3.25 4.41
CA PRO A 122 -17.35 -4.50 4.28
C PRO A 122 -17.52 -4.90 2.81
N ILE A 123 -17.42 -6.17 2.51
CA ILE A 123 -17.72 -6.69 1.18
C ILE A 123 -19.24 -6.55 0.95
N PRO A 124 -19.68 -5.85 -0.12
CA PRO A 124 -21.10 -5.54 -0.36
C PRO A 124 -21.85 -6.72 -1.01
N VAL A 125 -21.77 -7.88 -0.35
CA VAL A 125 -22.39 -9.12 -0.86
C VAL A 125 -23.28 -9.74 0.20
N TRP A 126 -24.51 -10.05 -0.17
CA TRP A 126 -25.47 -10.77 0.67
C TRP A 126 -25.68 -12.18 0.13
N LYS A 127 -25.70 -13.14 1.02
CA LYS A 127 -25.83 -14.57 0.72
C LYS A 127 -27.00 -15.16 1.45
N SER A 128 -27.69 -16.10 0.80
CA SER A 128 -28.74 -16.89 1.41
C SER A 128 -28.22 -17.72 2.60
N THR A 129 -28.99 -17.77 3.68
CA THR A 129 -28.71 -18.62 4.85
C THR A 129 -29.03 -20.09 4.62
N ASP A 130 -29.83 -20.43 3.60
CA ASP A 130 -30.21 -21.80 3.29
C ASP A 130 -29.52 -22.27 1.99
N PRO A 131 -28.68 -23.32 2.05
CA PRO A 131 -28.02 -23.87 0.87
C PRO A 131 -28.98 -24.53 -0.15
N ASN A 132 -30.23 -24.86 0.25
CA ASN A 132 -31.25 -25.39 -0.67
C ASN A 132 -31.83 -24.28 -1.58
N TYR A 133 -31.73 -23.04 -1.15
CA TYR A 133 -32.12 -21.85 -1.92
C TYR A 133 -30.92 -20.91 -2.07
N PRO A 134 -29.89 -21.34 -2.83
CA PRO A 134 -28.65 -20.59 -2.94
C PRO A 134 -28.90 -19.28 -3.72
N ARG A 135 -28.54 -18.16 -3.10
CA ARG A 135 -28.61 -16.85 -3.74
C ARG A 135 -27.47 -15.99 -3.26
N LEU A 136 -26.97 -15.15 -4.15
CA LEU A 136 -25.87 -14.22 -3.93
C LEU A 136 -26.22 -12.89 -4.61
N ASP A 137 -26.36 -11.83 -3.83
CA ASP A 137 -26.64 -10.49 -4.32
C ASP A 137 -25.43 -9.59 -4.06
N VAL A 138 -24.94 -8.93 -5.10
CA VAL A 138 -23.83 -7.98 -5.05
C VAL A 138 -24.38 -6.58 -5.29
N TYR A 139 -24.10 -5.65 -4.37
CA TYR A 139 -24.58 -4.28 -4.48
C TYR A 139 -23.48 -3.35 -4.98
N GLY A 140 -23.75 -2.69 -6.11
CA GLY A 140 -22.84 -1.76 -6.75
C GLY A 140 -23.09 -0.30 -6.37
N SER A 141 -24.20 0.01 -5.69
CA SER A 141 -24.54 1.38 -5.29
C SER A 141 -25.38 1.42 -4.02
N LEU A 142 -25.40 2.60 -3.39
CA LEU A 142 -26.25 2.89 -2.23
C LEU A 142 -27.74 2.85 -2.58
N ASP A 143 -28.10 3.29 -3.78
CA ASP A 143 -29.46 3.30 -4.26
C ASP A 143 -30.02 1.88 -4.46
N GLU A 144 -29.18 0.95 -4.89
CA GLU A 144 -29.55 -0.47 -4.97
C GLU A 144 -29.80 -1.07 -3.58
N LEU A 145 -28.94 -0.73 -2.63
CA LEU A 145 -29.09 -1.15 -1.23
C LEU A 145 -30.38 -0.59 -0.62
N GLU A 146 -30.60 0.72 -0.75
CA GLU A 146 -31.81 1.37 -0.25
C GLU A 146 -33.08 0.79 -0.88
N ARG A 147 -33.09 0.55 -2.18
CA ARG A 147 -34.22 -0.07 -2.89
C ARG A 147 -34.58 -1.44 -2.34
N ASP A 148 -33.56 -2.29 -2.06
CA ASP A 148 -33.79 -3.68 -1.69
C ASP A 148 -34.05 -3.87 -0.18
N PHE A 149 -33.50 -3.00 0.66
CA PHE A 149 -33.65 -3.06 2.11
C PHE A 149 -34.67 -2.02 2.67
N GLY A 150 -35.10 -1.06 1.87
CA GLY A 150 -36.07 -0.03 2.27
C GLY A 150 -35.54 0.97 3.30
N VAL A 151 -34.22 1.02 3.49
CA VAL A 151 -33.58 1.92 4.44
C VAL A 151 -32.27 2.47 3.87
N ARG A 152 -32.05 3.79 4.03
CA ARG A 152 -30.77 4.42 3.75
C ARG A 152 -29.87 4.32 4.97
N VAL A 153 -28.64 3.88 4.76
CA VAL A 153 -27.64 3.69 5.81
C VAL A 153 -26.56 4.76 5.66
N ASP A 154 -26.23 5.45 6.76
CA ASP A 154 -25.20 6.49 6.79
C ASP A 154 -23.81 5.94 7.16
N ASP A 155 -23.77 4.83 7.91
CA ASP A 155 -22.55 4.14 8.30
C ASP A 155 -22.52 2.72 7.72
N PHE A 156 -21.60 2.48 6.78
CA PHE A 156 -21.41 1.19 6.12
C PHE A 156 -20.46 0.25 6.84
N HIS A 157 -19.92 0.65 8.00
CA HIS A 157 -19.06 -0.22 8.79
C HIS A 157 -19.88 -1.24 9.60
N ARG A 158 -19.20 -2.28 10.02
CA ARG A 158 -19.72 -3.23 11.01
C ARG A 158 -19.81 -2.55 12.39
N PRO A 159 -20.83 -2.80 13.19
CA PRO A 159 -21.90 -3.80 13.01
C PRO A 159 -23.11 -3.28 12.23
N THR A 160 -23.18 -2.00 11.87
CA THR A 160 -24.37 -1.34 11.31
C THR A 160 -24.84 -2.02 10.03
N ILE A 161 -23.93 -2.21 9.07
CA ILE A 161 -24.26 -2.81 7.77
C ILE A 161 -24.71 -4.28 7.89
N ASP A 162 -24.23 -5.03 8.90
CA ASP A 162 -24.59 -6.42 9.13
C ASP A 162 -26.05 -6.59 9.58
N GLN A 163 -26.70 -5.51 10.04
CA GLN A 163 -28.11 -5.53 10.44
C GLN A 163 -29.05 -5.51 9.23
N LEU A 164 -28.56 -5.17 8.05
CA LEU A 164 -29.36 -5.22 6.83
C LEU A 164 -29.57 -6.67 6.41
N THR A 165 -30.77 -7.17 6.70
CA THR A 165 -31.21 -8.51 6.31
C THR A 165 -32.56 -8.43 5.65
N ARG A 166 -32.87 -9.35 4.73
CA ARG A 166 -34.17 -9.45 4.08
C ARG A 166 -34.49 -10.90 3.76
N PRO A 167 -35.76 -11.26 3.56
CA PRO A 167 -36.12 -12.59 3.09
C PRO A 167 -35.47 -12.90 1.73
N ASN A 168 -35.09 -14.15 1.54
CA ASN A 168 -34.59 -14.62 0.26
C ASN A 168 -35.77 -14.75 -0.71
N PRO A 169 -35.81 -13.99 -1.84
CA PRO A 169 -36.93 -14.05 -2.77
C PRO A 169 -37.02 -15.37 -3.53
N ASP A 170 -35.97 -16.18 -3.58
CA ASP A 170 -35.94 -17.48 -4.24
C ASP A 170 -36.42 -18.62 -3.31
N ASP A 171 -36.69 -18.32 -2.05
CA ASP A 171 -37.21 -19.30 -1.08
C ASP A 171 -38.76 -19.17 -0.94
N PRO A 172 -39.52 -20.07 -1.53
CA PRO A 172 -40.99 -20.05 -1.43
C PRO A 172 -41.51 -20.35 -0.02
N THR A 173 -40.65 -20.87 0.88
CA THR A 173 -41.04 -21.13 2.27
C THR A 173 -40.91 -19.88 3.14
N GLY A 174 -40.22 -18.84 2.68
CA GLY A 174 -39.97 -17.59 3.38
C GLY A 174 -39.11 -17.70 4.65
N LYS A 175 -38.40 -18.81 4.83
CA LYS A 175 -37.62 -19.08 6.03
C LYS A 175 -36.15 -18.65 5.92
N SER A 176 -35.60 -18.67 4.70
CA SER A 176 -34.23 -18.26 4.48
C SER A 176 -34.10 -16.74 4.35
N MET A 177 -33.00 -16.22 4.88
CA MET A 177 -32.70 -14.79 4.85
C MET A 177 -31.47 -14.53 3.98
N MET A 178 -31.43 -13.36 3.38
CA MET A 178 -30.23 -12.80 2.79
C MET A 178 -29.47 -12.05 3.90
N VAL A 179 -28.24 -12.47 4.17
CA VAL A 179 -27.35 -11.86 5.16
C VAL A 179 -26.01 -11.51 4.52
N ARG A 180 -25.40 -10.41 4.96
CA ARG A 180 -24.10 -9.99 4.43
C ARG A 180 -23.01 -11.00 4.78
N VAL A 181 -22.08 -11.25 3.87
CA VAL A 181 -20.87 -12.04 4.16
C VAL A 181 -20.03 -11.34 5.22
N PRO A 182 -19.48 -12.05 6.23
CA PRO A 182 -18.85 -11.41 7.38
C PRO A 182 -17.51 -10.75 7.09
N GLU A 183 -16.89 -11.07 5.97
CA GLU A 183 -15.57 -10.59 5.59
C GLU A 183 -15.58 -9.09 5.25
N VAL A 184 -14.40 -8.47 5.37
CA VAL A 184 -14.09 -7.12 4.90
C VAL A 184 -13.07 -7.18 3.77
N LEU A 185 -12.96 -6.11 3.00
CA LEU A 185 -11.97 -6.01 1.93
C LEU A 185 -10.54 -5.92 2.50
N ASP A 186 -9.60 -6.38 1.73
CA ASP A 186 -8.17 -6.15 1.94
C ASP A 186 -7.85 -4.65 1.86
N CYS A 187 -7.06 -4.13 2.78
CA CYS A 187 -6.59 -2.74 2.74
C CYS A 187 -5.86 -2.38 1.43
N TRP A 188 -5.29 -3.37 0.75
CA TRP A 188 -4.69 -3.18 -0.57
C TRP A 188 -5.73 -2.98 -1.68
N PHE A 189 -6.94 -3.53 -1.52
CA PHE A 189 -8.06 -3.24 -2.41
C PHE A 189 -8.51 -1.79 -2.21
N GLU A 190 -8.66 -1.36 -0.97
CA GLU A 190 -9.02 0.03 -0.63
C GLU A 190 -7.98 1.02 -1.17
N SER A 191 -6.68 0.79 -0.91
CA SER A 191 -5.61 1.66 -1.42
C SER A 191 -5.47 1.63 -2.94
N GLY A 192 -5.73 0.48 -3.57
CA GLY A 192 -5.74 0.34 -5.03
C GLY A 192 -6.92 1.02 -5.70
N SER A 193 -8.03 1.21 -4.98
CA SER A 193 -9.22 1.92 -5.47
C SER A 193 -9.15 3.44 -5.30
N MET A 194 -8.16 3.97 -4.57
CA MET A 194 -8.03 5.37 -4.23
C MET A 194 -8.23 6.34 -5.42
N PRO A 195 -7.66 6.11 -6.62
CA PRO A 195 -7.78 7.08 -7.72
C PRO A 195 -9.21 7.42 -8.12
N PHE A 196 -10.12 6.46 -8.02
CA PHE A 196 -11.53 6.65 -8.38
C PHE A 196 -12.44 6.76 -7.15
N ALA A 197 -12.11 6.07 -6.06
CA ALA A 197 -12.91 6.10 -4.84
C ALA A 197 -12.88 7.49 -4.16
N GLN A 198 -11.73 8.19 -4.16
CA GLN A 198 -11.60 9.52 -3.55
C GLN A 198 -12.53 10.59 -4.15
N VAL A 199 -12.95 10.41 -5.38
CA VAL A 199 -13.84 11.33 -6.12
C VAL A 199 -15.25 10.79 -6.28
N HIS A 200 -15.55 9.63 -5.68
CA HIS A 200 -16.83 8.93 -5.75
C HIS A 200 -17.26 8.58 -7.19
N TYR A 201 -16.28 8.26 -8.04
CA TYR A 201 -16.54 7.78 -9.41
C TYR A 201 -17.23 6.40 -9.38
N PRO A 202 -18.21 6.10 -10.24
CA PRO A 202 -18.70 6.90 -11.37
C PRO A 202 -19.89 7.82 -11.02
N PHE A 203 -20.32 7.90 -9.79
CA PHE A 203 -21.52 8.61 -9.36
C PHE A 203 -21.32 10.12 -9.30
N GLU A 204 -20.10 10.56 -9.00
CA GLU A 204 -19.70 11.97 -8.92
C GLU A 204 -18.36 12.17 -9.62
N ASN A 205 -18.07 13.43 -10.01
CA ASN A 205 -16.76 13.89 -10.50
C ASN A 205 -16.17 13.05 -11.67
N SER A 206 -17.00 12.48 -12.53
CA SER A 206 -16.52 11.67 -13.67
C SER A 206 -15.59 12.44 -14.59
N ASP A 207 -15.92 13.69 -14.94
CA ASP A 207 -15.10 14.53 -15.82
C ASP A 207 -13.71 14.81 -15.21
N TRP A 208 -13.66 15.00 -13.87
CA TRP A 208 -12.39 15.15 -13.18
C TRP A 208 -11.56 13.88 -13.27
N PHE A 209 -12.15 12.72 -12.96
CA PHE A 209 -11.43 11.44 -13.02
C PHE A 209 -10.93 11.16 -14.43
N ASP A 210 -11.72 11.37 -15.47
CA ASP A 210 -11.34 11.10 -16.85
C ASP A 210 -10.19 11.97 -17.34
N THR A 211 -10.06 13.19 -16.81
CA THR A 211 -8.97 14.11 -17.14
C THR A 211 -7.71 13.91 -16.29
N HIS A 212 -7.83 13.29 -15.10
CA HIS A 212 -6.71 13.09 -14.14
C HIS A 212 -6.24 11.64 -14.02
N SER A 213 -6.84 10.72 -14.75
CA SER A 213 -6.45 9.30 -14.79
C SER A 213 -6.05 8.90 -16.22
N PRO A 214 -4.89 8.22 -16.41
CA PRO A 214 -3.93 7.77 -15.40
C PRO A 214 -3.19 8.93 -14.72
N GLY A 215 -2.78 8.73 -13.46
CA GLY A 215 -1.97 9.70 -12.73
C GLY A 215 -0.64 10.00 -13.42
N ASP A 216 -0.18 11.25 -13.40
CA ASP A 216 1.05 11.60 -14.12
C ASP A 216 2.31 11.02 -13.49
N TYR A 217 2.35 10.92 -12.15
CA TYR A 217 3.53 10.54 -11.40
C TYR A 217 3.20 9.84 -10.09
N ILE A 218 3.95 8.77 -9.80
CA ILE A 218 3.91 8.07 -8.51
C ILE A 218 5.32 7.69 -8.08
N VAL A 219 5.60 7.76 -6.77
CA VAL A 219 6.91 7.39 -6.20
C VAL A 219 6.74 6.60 -4.93
N GLU A 220 7.41 5.45 -4.85
CA GLU A 220 7.49 4.60 -3.66
C GLU A 220 8.74 3.71 -3.70
N TYR A 221 9.08 3.10 -2.55
CA TYR A 221 10.18 2.16 -2.51
C TYR A 221 9.90 0.87 -3.28
N SER A 222 10.95 0.19 -3.70
CA SER A 222 10.89 -0.97 -4.61
C SER A 222 9.99 -2.13 -4.14
N GLY A 223 9.71 -2.25 -2.85
CA GLY A 223 8.76 -3.24 -2.32
C GLY A 223 7.34 -3.05 -2.82
N GLN A 224 6.96 -1.83 -3.22
CA GLN A 224 5.63 -1.53 -3.74
C GLN A 224 5.36 -2.07 -5.15
N THR A 225 6.36 -2.61 -5.83
CA THR A 225 6.14 -3.40 -7.05
C THR A 225 5.29 -4.65 -6.79
N ARG A 226 5.24 -5.12 -5.53
CA ARG A 226 4.37 -6.21 -5.05
C ARG A 226 3.32 -5.75 -4.04
N GLY A 227 3.06 -4.46 -3.98
CA GLY A 227 2.11 -3.82 -3.09
C GLY A 227 1.27 -2.79 -3.84
N TRP A 228 1.41 -1.51 -3.52
CA TRP A 228 0.52 -0.47 -4.03
C TRP A 228 0.58 -0.28 -5.55
N PHE A 229 1.76 -0.28 -6.16
CA PHE A 229 1.86 -0.21 -7.63
C PHE A 229 1.09 -1.34 -8.31
N TYR A 230 1.20 -2.56 -7.78
CA TYR A 230 0.50 -3.72 -8.31
C TYR A 230 -1.01 -3.60 -8.17
N THR A 231 -1.52 -3.28 -7.00
CA THR A 231 -2.96 -3.21 -6.76
C THR A 231 -3.64 -2.07 -7.53
N LEU A 232 -2.98 -0.92 -7.66
CA LEU A 232 -3.41 0.16 -8.55
C LEU A 232 -3.51 -0.33 -10.00
N HIS A 233 -2.48 -1.03 -10.48
CA HIS A 233 -2.41 -1.51 -11.85
C HIS A 233 -3.47 -2.58 -12.15
N VAL A 234 -3.70 -3.52 -11.22
CA VAL A 234 -4.77 -4.53 -11.33
C VAL A 234 -6.13 -3.88 -11.48
N LEU A 235 -6.49 -2.97 -10.56
CA LEU A 235 -7.81 -2.34 -10.58
C LEU A 235 -7.99 -1.41 -11.78
N SER A 236 -6.95 -0.67 -12.18
CA SER A 236 -7.01 0.18 -13.37
C SER A 236 -7.15 -0.64 -14.65
N THR A 237 -6.43 -1.77 -14.77
CA THR A 237 -6.58 -2.70 -15.90
C THR A 237 -7.98 -3.29 -15.95
N ALA A 238 -8.48 -3.76 -14.80
CA ALA A 238 -9.78 -4.45 -14.74
C ALA A 238 -10.98 -3.53 -15.04
N LEU A 239 -10.93 -2.29 -14.58
CA LEU A 239 -12.07 -1.37 -14.63
C LEU A 239 -12.01 -0.39 -15.78
N PHE A 240 -10.82 0.02 -16.22
CA PHE A 240 -10.63 1.13 -17.15
C PHE A 240 -9.80 0.79 -18.38
N ASP A 241 -9.24 -0.42 -18.44
CA ASP A 241 -8.38 -0.89 -19.54
C ASP A 241 -7.21 0.05 -19.87
N ARG A 242 -6.60 0.65 -18.85
CA ARG A 242 -5.48 1.59 -18.97
C ARG A 242 -4.51 1.46 -17.79
N PRO A 243 -3.24 1.93 -17.90
CA PRO A 243 -2.32 1.97 -16.75
C PRO A 243 -2.87 2.91 -15.67
N ALA A 244 -2.53 2.65 -14.41
CA ALA A 244 -2.95 3.51 -13.30
C ALA A 244 -2.15 4.82 -13.24
N PHE A 245 -0.94 4.84 -13.79
CA PHE A 245 -0.01 5.97 -13.76
C PHE A 245 0.90 5.95 -14.99
N LYS A 246 1.36 7.14 -15.40
CA LYS A 246 2.24 7.33 -16.57
C LYS A 246 3.71 7.13 -16.21
N THR A 247 4.14 7.67 -15.07
CA THR A 247 5.53 7.57 -14.59
C THR A 247 5.56 7.02 -13.18
N ALA A 248 6.36 5.98 -12.96
CA ALA A 248 6.57 5.36 -11.67
C ALA A 248 8.05 5.39 -11.28
N VAL A 249 8.37 6.03 -10.17
CA VAL A 249 9.70 5.99 -9.56
C VAL A 249 9.70 4.94 -8.45
N SER A 250 10.47 3.88 -8.67
CA SER A 250 10.68 2.79 -7.71
C SER A 250 12.03 2.97 -7.05
N HIS A 251 12.07 3.73 -5.96
CA HIS A 251 13.32 4.01 -5.27
C HIS A 251 13.82 2.84 -4.42
N GLY A 252 15.12 2.87 -4.08
CA GLY A 252 15.75 1.86 -3.25
C GLY A 252 15.32 1.91 -1.77
N ILE A 253 15.94 1.07 -0.96
CA ILE A 253 15.62 0.98 0.46
C ILE A 253 16.41 2.03 1.22
N VAL A 254 15.72 2.81 2.07
CA VAL A 254 16.32 3.74 3.00
C VAL A 254 16.64 3.02 4.31
N LEU A 255 17.90 3.07 4.71
CA LEU A 255 18.41 2.48 5.94
C LEU A 255 18.70 3.58 6.97
N GLY A 256 18.59 3.22 8.23
CA GLY A 256 19.10 4.03 9.33
C GLY A 256 20.63 4.05 9.37
N SER A 257 21.20 4.82 10.29
CA SER A 257 22.65 4.89 10.51
C SER A 257 23.26 3.55 10.99
N ASP A 258 22.42 2.65 11.49
CA ASP A 258 22.76 1.29 11.93
C ASP A 258 22.78 0.27 10.77
N GLY A 259 22.48 0.70 9.54
CA GLY A 259 22.37 -0.17 8.37
C GLY A 259 21.11 -1.04 8.32
N GLN A 260 20.19 -0.89 9.28
CA GLN A 260 18.91 -1.57 9.29
C GLN A 260 17.85 -0.75 8.54
N LYS A 261 16.82 -1.42 7.99
CA LYS A 261 15.68 -0.70 7.40
C LYS A 261 15.08 0.24 8.44
N MET A 262 14.87 1.49 8.05
CA MET A 262 14.25 2.48 8.93
C MET A 262 12.87 2.00 9.39
N SER A 263 12.64 2.06 10.70
CA SER A 263 11.34 1.70 11.27
C SER A 263 11.00 2.57 12.49
N LYS A 264 9.70 2.83 12.66
CA LYS A 264 9.19 3.58 13.82
C LYS A 264 9.48 2.88 15.16
N SER A 265 9.52 1.56 15.17
CA SER A 265 9.81 0.76 16.37
C SER A 265 11.28 0.82 16.76
N LEU A 266 12.18 0.87 15.79
CA LEU A 266 13.63 0.96 16.04
C LEU A 266 14.09 2.40 16.30
N ARG A 267 13.34 3.41 15.82
CA ARG A 267 13.72 4.84 15.90
C ARG A 267 15.14 5.10 15.40
N ASN A 268 15.56 4.39 14.36
CA ASN A 268 16.91 4.38 13.83
C ASN A 268 17.14 5.41 12.71
N TYR A 269 16.43 6.52 12.78
CA TYR A 269 16.56 7.65 11.85
C TYR A 269 16.46 8.98 12.62
N PRO A 270 17.10 10.06 12.11
CA PRO A 270 16.99 11.37 12.73
C PRO A 270 15.56 11.92 12.63
N ASP A 271 15.14 12.70 13.62
CA ASP A 271 13.88 13.42 13.51
C ASP A 271 13.94 14.45 12.36
N VAL A 272 12.93 14.40 11.49
CA VAL A 272 12.91 15.22 10.27
C VAL A 272 12.82 16.70 10.59
N ASN A 273 12.07 17.10 11.64
CA ASN A 273 11.91 18.48 12.02
C ASN A 273 13.24 19.03 12.63
N GLU A 274 13.91 18.24 13.47
CA GLU A 274 15.22 18.62 14.01
C GLU A 274 16.25 18.83 12.90
N VAL A 275 16.24 17.99 11.87
CA VAL A 275 17.11 18.15 10.69
C VAL A 275 16.74 19.40 9.90
N PHE A 276 15.46 19.69 9.70
CA PHE A 276 15.02 20.87 8.97
C PHE A 276 15.36 22.16 9.72
N ASP A 277 15.17 22.19 11.02
CA ASP A 277 15.49 23.36 11.86
C ASP A 277 16.99 23.64 11.90
N ARG A 278 17.81 22.59 11.89
CA ARG A 278 19.27 22.72 12.00
C ARG A 278 19.99 22.90 10.66
N ASP A 279 19.64 22.10 9.67
CA ASP A 279 20.40 21.97 8.41
C ASP A 279 19.62 22.54 7.21
N GLY A 280 18.30 22.75 7.35
CA GLY A 280 17.41 23.23 6.32
C GLY A 280 16.84 22.10 5.43
N SER A 281 15.64 22.33 4.87
CA SER A 281 14.99 21.37 3.99
C SER A 281 15.73 21.11 2.68
N ASP A 282 16.46 22.11 2.17
CA ASP A 282 17.23 21.97 0.92
C ASP A 282 18.46 21.09 1.09
N ALA A 283 19.03 21.05 2.28
CA ALA A 283 20.10 20.09 2.63
C ALA A 283 19.58 18.63 2.51
N MET A 284 18.40 18.36 3.05
CA MET A 284 17.76 17.04 2.94
C MET A 284 17.40 16.71 1.51
N ARG A 285 16.82 17.65 0.77
CA ARG A 285 16.48 17.47 -0.67
C ARG A 285 17.73 17.14 -1.48
N TRP A 286 18.80 17.91 -1.30
CA TRP A 286 20.07 17.65 -1.98
C TRP A 286 20.62 16.27 -1.66
N PHE A 287 20.65 15.90 -0.39
CA PHE A 287 21.12 14.60 0.07
C PHE A 287 20.35 13.45 -0.59
N LEU A 288 19.02 13.53 -0.63
CA LEU A 288 18.16 12.52 -1.24
C LEU A 288 18.36 12.45 -2.75
N LEU A 289 18.28 13.60 -3.45
CA LEU A 289 18.31 13.65 -4.91
C LEU A 289 19.69 13.30 -5.50
N SER A 290 20.78 13.60 -4.78
CA SER A 290 22.15 13.27 -5.20
C SER A 290 22.55 11.84 -4.91
N SER A 291 21.75 11.11 -4.11
CA SER A 291 22.04 9.75 -3.68
C SER A 291 21.68 8.70 -4.73
N PRO A 292 22.15 7.45 -4.61
CA PRO A 292 21.76 6.37 -5.51
C PRO A 292 20.32 5.90 -5.34
N ILE A 293 19.56 6.44 -4.38
CA ILE A 293 18.21 5.96 -4.03
C ILE A 293 17.25 6.02 -5.21
N LEU A 294 17.27 7.10 -5.98
CA LEU A 294 16.41 7.28 -7.16
C LEU A 294 16.76 6.35 -8.32
N ARG A 295 17.93 5.70 -8.25
CA ARG A 295 18.37 4.70 -9.22
C ARG A 295 18.15 3.27 -8.74
N GLY A 296 17.32 3.10 -7.70
CA GLY A 296 17.03 1.81 -7.06
C GLY A 296 18.11 1.31 -6.10
N GLY A 297 19.16 2.12 -5.86
CA GLY A 297 20.21 1.79 -4.89
C GLY A 297 19.77 1.98 -3.45
N THR A 298 20.42 1.29 -2.52
CA THR A 298 20.20 1.45 -1.08
C THR A 298 20.98 2.66 -0.55
N MET A 299 20.41 3.38 0.39
CA MET A 299 21.02 4.55 1.03
C MET A 299 20.84 4.51 2.54
N SER A 300 21.89 4.85 3.28
CA SER A 300 21.78 5.09 4.73
C SER A 300 21.65 6.59 5.00
N VAL A 301 20.64 6.98 5.77
CA VAL A 301 20.44 8.37 6.19
C VAL A 301 21.30 8.65 7.42
N THR A 302 22.21 9.61 7.26
CA THR A 302 23.06 10.08 8.35
C THR A 302 23.04 11.60 8.42
N GLU A 303 23.04 12.15 9.61
CA GLU A 303 23.12 13.60 9.80
C GLU A 303 24.38 14.21 9.18
N GLN A 304 25.50 13.48 9.27
CA GLN A 304 26.75 13.92 8.66
C GLN A 304 26.64 14.05 7.15
N GLY A 305 26.01 13.07 6.46
CA GLY A 305 25.80 13.11 5.01
C GLY A 305 24.93 14.30 4.58
N ILE A 306 23.90 14.63 5.37
CA ILE A 306 23.06 15.81 5.11
C ILE A 306 23.87 17.10 5.24
N ARG A 307 24.64 17.26 6.32
CA ARG A 307 25.51 18.43 6.54
C ARG A 307 26.62 18.57 5.50
N GLU A 308 27.11 17.47 4.94
CA GLU A 308 28.06 17.54 3.83
C GLU A 308 27.46 18.20 2.59
N GLY A 309 26.18 17.99 2.31
CA GLY A 309 25.46 18.69 1.24
C GLY A 309 25.43 20.20 1.46
N VAL A 310 25.17 20.65 2.69
CA VAL A 310 25.26 22.08 3.04
C VAL A 310 26.66 22.62 2.76
N ARG A 311 27.68 21.95 3.30
CA ARG A 311 29.07 22.44 3.22
C ARG A 311 29.63 22.41 1.81
N GLN A 312 29.35 21.36 1.04
CA GLN A 312 29.98 21.15 -0.25
C GLN A 312 29.22 21.79 -1.41
N VAL A 313 27.92 22.09 -1.23
CA VAL A 313 27.06 22.58 -2.31
C VAL A 313 26.35 23.87 -1.94
N LEU A 314 25.53 23.88 -0.91
CA LEU A 314 24.67 25.06 -0.63
C LEU A 314 25.51 26.29 -0.22
N LEU A 315 26.48 26.11 0.65
CA LEU A 315 27.38 27.22 1.05
C LEU A 315 28.25 27.73 -0.09
N PRO A 316 28.91 26.89 -0.91
CA PRO A 316 29.61 27.37 -2.10
C PRO A 316 28.71 28.11 -3.09
N MET A 317 27.49 27.63 -3.35
CA MET A 317 26.53 28.34 -4.19
C MET A 317 26.19 29.72 -3.63
N TRP A 318 25.85 29.79 -2.34
CA TRP A 318 25.56 31.04 -1.66
C TRP A 318 26.76 32.00 -1.68
N ASN A 319 27.93 31.51 -1.36
CA ASN A 319 29.15 32.32 -1.36
C ASN A 319 29.50 32.83 -2.76
N THR A 320 29.29 32.03 -3.80
CA THR A 320 29.50 32.43 -5.19
C THR A 320 28.51 33.53 -5.60
N TYR A 321 27.25 33.37 -5.26
CA TYR A 321 26.21 34.36 -5.50
C TYR A 321 26.52 35.67 -4.74
N TYR A 322 26.85 35.57 -3.45
CA TYR A 322 27.22 36.71 -2.62
C TYR A 322 28.42 37.43 -3.18
N PHE A 323 29.46 36.71 -3.56
CA PHE A 323 30.62 37.29 -4.22
C PHE A 323 30.29 38.00 -5.51
N PHE A 324 29.50 37.37 -6.37
CA PHE A 324 29.01 37.97 -7.60
C PHE A 324 28.25 39.28 -7.34
N THR A 325 27.30 39.28 -6.44
CA THR A 325 26.49 40.46 -6.12
C THR A 325 27.32 41.61 -5.57
N LEU A 326 28.34 41.35 -4.77
CA LEU A 326 29.26 42.39 -4.27
C LEU A 326 29.98 43.12 -5.40
N TYR A 327 30.43 42.39 -6.42
CA TYR A 327 31.18 42.98 -7.54
C TYR A 327 30.25 43.56 -8.58
N ALA A 328 29.15 42.91 -8.88
CA ALA A 328 28.14 43.44 -9.78
C ALA A 328 27.55 44.76 -9.28
N LEU A 329 27.28 44.86 -7.98
CA LEU A 329 26.84 46.11 -7.36
C LEU A 329 27.92 47.21 -7.44
N ARG A 330 29.17 46.85 -7.22
CA ARG A 330 30.28 47.81 -7.34
C ARG A 330 30.42 48.32 -8.77
N ASP A 331 30.29 47.45 -9.77
CA ASP A 331 30.41 47.82 -11.17
C ASP A 331 29.20 48.62 -11.63
N SER A 332 28.00 48.32 -11.14
CA SER A 332 26.77 49.10 -11.36
C SER A 332 26.87 50.49 -10.73
N LEU A 333 27.44 50.58 -9.51
CA LEU A 333 27.76 51.87 -8.86
C LEU A 333 28.77 52.70 -9.64
N ALA A 334 29.76 52.07 -10.31
CA ALA A 334 30.71 52.74 -11.16
C ALA A 334 30.09 53.23 -12.48
N LEU A 335 29.06 52.57 -12.99
CA LEU A 335 28.31 52.95 -14.19
C LEU A 335 27.35 54.11 -13.94
N VAL A 336 26.86 54.29 -12.69
CA VAL A 336 26.01 55.42 -12.27
C VAL A 336 26.90 56.55 -11.71
N ALA A 337 27.83 57.03 -12.51
CA ALA A 337 28.72 58.15 -12.13
C ALA A 337 27.89 59.37 -11.79
N GLY A 338 27.65 59.61 -10.50
CA GLY A 338 26.89 60.73 -9.96
C GLY A 338 25.76 60.37 -8.97
N ALA A 339 25.40 59.10 -8.84
CA ALA A 339 24.44 58.68 -7.81
C ALA A 339 25.08 58.58 -6.44
N THR A 340 24.39 59.04 -5.39
CA THR A 340 24.87 58.85 -4.02
C THR A 340 24.66 57.40 -3.58
N LYS A 341 25.44 56.96 -2.59
CA LYS A 341 25.33 55.63 -2.01
C LYS A 341 23.90 55.31 -1.52
N GLU A 342 23.23 56.35 -0.97
CA GLU A 342 21.84 56.24 -0.50
C GLU A 342 20.87 55.95 -1.64
N GLN A 343 21.00 56.64 -2.80
CA GLN A 343 20.13 56.44 -3.99
C GLN A 343 20.28 55.02 -4.56
N VAL A 344 21.47 54.48 -4.52
CA VAL A 344 21.70 53.11 -5.02
C VAL A 344 21.16 52.08 -4.05
N LEU A 345 21.30 52.29 -2.74
CA LEU A 345 20.72 51.42 -1.72
C LEU A 345 19.19 51.46 -1.73
N GLU A 346 18.59 52.61 -2.02
CA GLU A 346 17.13 52.77 -2.09
C GLU A 346 16.58 52.05 -3.36
N ALA A 347 17.25 52.15 -4.51
CA ALA A 347 16.90 51.42 -5.71
C ALA A 347 16.99 49.89 -5.54
N LEU A 348 18.02 49.41 -4.85
CA LEU A 348 18.20 47.97 -4.52
C LEU A 348 17.18 47.47 -3.49
N ALA A 349 16.78 48.29 -2.55
CA ALA A 349 15.76 47.93 -1.57
C ALA A 349 14.37 47.75 -2.23
N VAL A 350 14.06 48.57 -3.24
CA VAL A 350 12.84 48.46 -4.06
C VAL A 350 12.85 47.18 -4.89
N GLU A 351 13.97 46.83 -5.56
CA GLU A 351 14.09 45.61 -6.35
C GLU A 351 14.00 44.33 -5.50
N LEU A 352 14.56 44.33 -4.27
CA LEU A 352 14.44 43.24 -3.35
C LEU A 352 13.03 43.09 -2.79
N ALA A 353 12.31 44.18 -2.56
CA ALA A 353 10.92 44.16 -2.09
C ALA A 353 9.92 43.71 -3.17
N GLU A 354 10.20 44.00 -4.46
CA GLU A 354 9.38 43.53 -5.58
C GLU A 354 9.64 42.03 -5.94
N GLY A 355 10.80 41.49 -5.55
CA GLY A 355 11.16 40.08 -5.74
C GLY A 355 10.59 39.13 -4.66
N GLU A 356 10.03 39.66 -3.58
CA GLU A 356 9.40 38.87 -2.48
C GLU A 356 7.89 38.73 -2.61
N SER A 357 7.30 38.96 -3.75
CA SER A 357 5.89 38.60 -3.98
C SER A 357 5.76 37.10 -4.31
N PRO A 358 4.78 36.40 -3.64
CA PRO A 358 4.70 34.95 -3.56
C PRO A 358 4.38 34.23 -4.87
#